data_bd09a3c10d7dea145933192adeb7b3ad
#
_entry.id   bd09a3c10d7dea145933192adeb7b3ad
#
_cell.length_a   1.000
_cell.length_b   1.000
_cell.length_c   1.000
_cell.angle_alpha   90.00
_cell.angle_beta   90.00
_cell.angle_gamma   90.00
#
_symmetry.space_group_name_H-M   'P 1'
#
loop_
_entity.id
_entity.type
_entity.pdbx_description
1 polymer ?
#
loop_
_entity_poly.entity_id
_entity_poly.type
_entity_poly.pdbx_seq_one_letter_code
_entity_poly.pdbx_strand_id
1 'polypeptide(L)'
;MNKKILSVSIVVADYYKEITDSLTNAAVEHLQNNNINYEIFKVPGVYEIPQFINWKLSKKKINLFIALGCVIKGDTYHFEVISDAVGQSLLDISSSNSKTIISN
;
A
#
# COMPACT_ATOMS: atom_id res chain seq x y z
N MET A 1 -6.67 -29.88 7.39
CA MET A 1 -5.92 -28.86 7.66
C MET A 1 -6.35 -27.59 7.13
N ASN A 2 -6.12 -26.58 7.86
CA ASN A 2 -6.48 -25.39 7.43
C ASN A 2 -5.53 -24.75 6.66
N LYS A 3 -5.85 -24.37 5.49
CA LYS A 3 -5.10 -23.60 4.72
C LYS A 3 -5.30 -22.26 5.06
N LYS A 4 -4.28 -21.56 5.47
CA LYS A 4 -4.39 -20.18 5.64
C LYS A 4 -4.49 -19.56 4.34
N ILE A 5 -5.49 -18.79 4.13
CA ILE A 5 -5.64 -18.03 2.91
C ILE A 5 -4.98 -16.70 3.10
N LEU A 6 -3.90 -16.48 2.40
CA LEU A 6 -3.25 -15.19 2.42
C LEU A 6 -4.03 -14.22 1.58
N SER A 7 -4.31 -13.08 2.13
CA SER A 7 -4.98 -12.02 1.40
C SER A 7 -4.18 -10.74 1.56
N VAL A 8 -3.89 -10.10 0.45
CA VAL A 8 -3.09 -8.89 0.43
C VAL A 8 -3.96 -7.72 0.03
N SER A 9 -3.85 -6.61 0.73
CA SER A 9 -4.53 -5.38 0.35
C SER A 9 -3.54 -4.49 -0.37
N ILE A 10 -3.81 -4.18 -1.63
CA ILE A 10 -2.98 -3.27 -2.41
C ILE A 10 -3.63 -1.90 -2.32
N VAL A 11 -2.94 -0.95 -1.71
CA VAL A 11 -3.44 0.41 -1.55
C VAL A 11 -2.69 1.30 -2.52
N VAL A 12 -3.40 1.86 -3.49
CA VAL A 12 -2.79 2.60 -4.58
C VAL A 12 -3.20 4.05 -4.54
N ALA A 13 -2.21 4.93 -4.47
CA ALA A 13 -2.44 6.36 -4.63
C ALA A 13 -2.35 6.66 -6.12
N ASP A 14 -3.47 6.90 -6.78
CA ASP A 14 -3.54 6.92 -8.23
C ASP A 14 -3.47 8.31 -8.86
N TYR A 15 -2.81 9.24 -8.19
CA TYR A 15 -2.66 10.61 -8.72
C TYR A 15 -1.94 10.59 -10.09
N TYR A 16 -0.87 9.82 -10.22
CA TYR A 16 -0.19 9.65 -11.51
C TYR A 16 -0.62 8.29 -12.08
N LYS A 17 -1.81 8.30 -12.64
CA LYS A 17 -2.49 7.07 -12.97
C LYS A 17 -1.72 6.11 -13.88
N GLU A 18 -1.06 6.64 -14.90
CA GLU A 18 -0.32 5.76 -15.81
C GLU A 18 0.79 5.00 -15.10
N ILE A 19 1.50 5.69 -14.21
CA ILE A 19 2.59 5.06 -13.48
C ILE A 19 2.04 4.06 -12.48
N THR A 20 1.03 4.45 -11.72
CA THR A 20 0.51 3.58 -10.68
C THR A 20 -0.26 2.40 -11.25
N ASP A 21 -0.86 2.53 -12.44
CA ASP A 21 -1.48 1.40 -13.10
C ASP A 21 -0.43 0.35 -13.47
N SER A 22 0.74 0.78 -13.95
CA SER A 22 1.82 -0.15 -14.26
C SER A 22 2.33 -0.86 -13.03
N LEU A 23 2.48 -0.13 -11.92
CA LEU A 23 2.91 -0.72 -10.67
C LEU A 23 1.87 -1.73 -10.15
N THR A 24 0.61 -1.36 -10.24
CA THR A 24 -0.47 -2.22 -9.78
C THR A 24 -0.53 -3.50 -10.62
N ASN A 25 -0.40 -3.37 -11.93
CA ASN A 25 -0.44 -4.54 -12.81
C ASN A 25 0.71 -5.49 -12.50
N ALA A 26 1.90 -4.97 -12.22
CA ALA A 26 3.04 -5.81 -11.89
C ALA A 26 2.80 -6.54 -10.57
N ALA A 27 2.27 -5.85 -9.58
CA ALA A 27 1.98 -6.48 -8.28
C ALA A 27 0.91 -7.55 -8.43
N VAL A 28 -0.14 -7.28 -9.18
CA VAL A 28 -1.23 -8.22 -9.39
C VAL A 28 -0.73 -9.47 -10.11
N GLU A 29 0.09 -9.28 -11.12
CA GLU A 29 0.63 -10.40 -11.87
C GLU A 29 1.43 -11.32 -10.95
N HIS A 30 2.25 -10.76 -10.11
CA HIS A 30 3.06 -11.54 -9.17
C HIS A 30 2.18 -12.30 -8.19
N LEU A 31 1.15 -11.63 -7.67
CA LEU A 31 0.25 -12.27 -6.71
C LEU A 31 -0.55 -13.40 -7.37
N GLN A 32 -1.02 -13.17 -8.59
CA GLN A 32 -1.76 -14.20 -9.31
C GLN A 32 -0.89 -15.40 -9.62
N ASN A 33 0.36 -15.17 -10.00
CA ASN A 33 1.26 -16.27 -10.30
C ASN A 33 1.59 -17.11 -9.08
N ASN A 34 1.41 -16.56 -7.90
CA ASN A 34 1.67 -17.27 -6.65
C ASN A 34 0.39 -17.66 -5.93
N ASN A 35 -0.75 -17.56 -6.61
CA ASN A 35 -2.04 -17.96 -6.06
C ASN A 35 -2.38 -17.25 -4.75
N ILE A 36 -2.06 -15.97 -4.66
CA ILE A 36 -2.34 -15.18 -3.48
C ILE A 36 -3.56 -14.31 -3.75
N ASN A 37 -4.53 -14.33 -2.89
CA ASN A 37 -5.71 -13.49 -3.00
C ASN A 37 -5.36 -12.04 -2.71
N TYR A 38 -6.01 -11.12 -3.40
CA TYR A 38 -5.74 -9.71 -3.17
C TYR A 38 -6.99 -8.87 -3.40
N GLU A 39 -6.95 -7.66 -2.85
CA GLU A 39 -7.97 -6.65 -3.13
C GLU A 39 -7.23 -5.36 -3.42
N ILE A 40 -7.78 -4.54 -4.30
CA ILE A 40 -7.16 -3.27 -4.67
C ILE A 40 -8.03 -2.14 -4.14
N PHE A 41 -7.40 -1.21 -3.45
CA PHE A 41 -8.07 -0.02 -2.93
C PHE A 41 -7.34 1.21 -3.43
N LYS A 42 -8.09 2.18 -3.94
CA LYS A 42 -7.49 3.39 -4.48
C LYS A 42 -7.74 4.56 -3.55
N VAL A 43 -6.71 5.36 -3.36
CA VAL A 43 -6.81 6.60 -2.58
C VAL A 43 -6.28 7.74 -3.45
N PRO A 44 -6.67 8.99 -3.16
CA PRO A 44 -6.31 10.09 -4.05
C PRO A 44 -4.82 10.40 -4.11
N GLY A 45 -4.13 10.32 -3.00
CA GLY A 45 -2.71 10.68 -2.95
C GLY A 45 -1.97 9.85 -1.93
N VAL A 46 -0.63 9.97 -1.93
CA VAL A 46 0.20 9.14 -1.06
C VAL A 46 -0.02 9.42 0.43
N TYR A 47 -0.43 10.64 0.77
CA TYR A 47 -0.70 10.96 2.17
C TYR A 47 -1.87 10.15 2.72
N GLU A 48 -2.78 9.71 1.86
CA GLU A 48 -3.95 8.96 2.30
C GLU A 48 -3.67 7.48 2.50
N ILE A 49 -2.50 7.01 2.06
CA ILE A 49 -2.16 5.59 2.19
C ILE A 49 -2.07 5.16 3.66
N PRO A 50 -1.27 5.83 4.51
CA PRO A 50 -1.21 5.39 5.91
C PRO A 50 -2.54 5.48 6.62
N GLN A 51 -3.31 6.52 6.31
CA GLN A 51 -4.61 6.70 6.93
C GLN A 51 -5.56 5.57 6.57
N PHE A 52 -5.56 5.17 5.30
CA PHE A 52 -6.41 4.08 4.85
C PHE A 52 -6.00 2.76 5.51
N ILE A 53 -4.70 2.49 5.60
CA ILE A 53 -4.18 1.27 6.21
C ILE A 53 -4.60 1.20 7.68
N ASN A 54 -4.46 2.31 8.41
CA ASN A 54 -4.90 2.36 9.80
C ASN A 54 -6.38 2.06 9.93
N TRP A 55 -7.18 2.63 9.06
CA TRP A 55 -8.63 2.40 9.09
C TRP A 55 -8.93 0.93 8.80
N LYS A 56 -8.24 0.35 7.83
CA LYS A 56 -8.47 -1.03 7.43
C LYS A 56 -8.09 -2.01 8.54
N LEU A 57 -7.00 -1.71 9.25
CA LEU A 57 -6.57 -2.54 10.35
C LEU A 57 -7.59 -2.58 11.47
N SER A 58 -8.35 -1.50 11.65
CA SER A 58 -9.36 -1.48 12.70
C SER A 58 -10.61 -2.27 12.31
N LYS A 59 -10.78 -2.58 11.02
CA LYS A 59 -11.97 -3.28 10.55
C LYS A 59 -11.77 -4.76 10.36
N LYS A 60 -10.56 -5.15 9.95
CA LYS A 60 -10.30 -6.55 9.68
C LYS A 60 -8.93 -6.90 10.15
N LYS A 61 -8.68 -8.17 10.33
CA LYS A 61 -7.34 -8.60 10.71
C LYS A 61 -6.54 -8.89 9.48
N ILE A 62 -6.32 -7.87 8.69
CA ILE A 62 -5.49 -7.97 7.50
C ILE A 62 -4.09 -7.59 7.89
N ASN A 63 -3.13 -8.42 7.56
CA ASN A 63 -1.77 -8.20 7.98
C ASN A 63 -0.81 -7.85 6.88
N LEU A 64 -1.24 -7.98 5.62
CA LEU A 64 -0.33 -7.72 4.51
C LEU A 64 -0.87 -6.61 3.64
N PHE A 65 -0.04 -5.59 3.44
CA PHE A 65 -0.40 -4.46 2.61
C PHE A 65 0.71 -4.19 1.63
N ILE A 66 0.34 -3.83 0.41
CA ILE A 66 1.29 -3.30 -0.56
C ILE A 66 0.86 -1.87 -0.84
N ALA A 67 1.72 -0.92 -0.53
CA ALA A 67 1.43 0.49 -0.73
C ALA A 67 2.13 0.97 -2.00
N LEU A 68 1.35 1.42 -2.97
CA LEU A 68 1.88 1.85 -4.24
C LEU A 68 1.51 3.30 -4.49
N GLY A 69 2.50 4.08 -4.89
CA GLY A 69 2.26 5.48 -5.19
C GLY A 69 3.45 6.05 -5.92
N CYS A 70 3.32 7.29 -6.35
CA CYS A 70 4.38 7.96 -7.06
C CYS A 70 4.41 9.42 -6.65
N VAL A 71 5.58 9.90 -6.27
CA VAL A 71 5.79 11.31 -5.97
C VAL A 71 6.93 11.76 -6.89
N ILE A 72 6.67 12.72 -7.74
CA ILE A 72 7.65 13.14 -8.75
C ILE A 72 8.32 14.41 -8.30
N LYS A 73 9.63 14.36 -8.17
CA LYS A 73 10.41 15.53 -7.80
C LYS A 73 10.33 16.54 -8.92
N GLY A 74 10.05 17.77 -8.57
CA GLY A 74 9.90 18.82 -9.56
C GLY A 74 8.45 19.09 -9.92
N ASP A 75 7.63 18.06 -9.93
CA ASP A 75 6.20 18.22 -10.17
C ASP A 75 5.51 18.46 -8.86
N THR A 76 5.99 17.84 -7.80
CA THR A 76 5.36 17.89 -6.49
C THR A 76 6.15 18.81 -5.59
N TYR A 77 5.50 19.87 -5.11
CA TYR A 77 6.12 20.80 -4.18
C TYR A 77 6.37 20.03 -2.89
N HIS A 78 7.49 20.20 -2.28
CA HIS A 78 7.89 19.54 -1.03
C HIS A 78 7.96 18.00 -1.19
N PHE A 79 8.55 17.59 -2.31
CA PHE A 79 8.74 16.17 -2.59
C PHE A 79 9.34 15.41 -1.40
N GLU A 80 10.42 15.92 -0.83
CA GLU A 80 11.11 15.24 0.27
C GLU A 80 10.24 15.17 1.54
N VAL A 81 9.51 16.24 1.81
CA VAL A 81 8.65 16.28 2.98
C VAL A 81 7.55 15.23 2.88
N ILE A 82 6.93 15.14 1.70
CA ILE A 82 5.86 14.18 1.48
C ILE A 82 6.40 12.75 1.60
N SER A 83 7.51 12.48 0.94
CA SER A 83 8.08 11.13 0.95
C SER A 83 8.49 10.70 2.35
N ASP A 84 9.12 11.60 3.09
CA ASP A 84 9.54 11.29 4.44
C ASP A 84 8.37 11.08 5.39
N ALA A 85 7.36 11.94 5.28
CA ALA A 85 6.19 11.83 6.15
C ALA A 85 5.43 10.53 5.92
N VAL A 86 5.21 10.17 4.65
CA VAL A 86 4.49 8.95 4.33
C VAL A 86 5.32 7.73 4.74
N GLY A 87 6.61 7.74 4.44
CA GLY A 87 7.49 6.63 4.80
C GLY A 87 7.53 6.41 6.29
N GLN A 88 7.64 7.50 7.07
CA GLN A 88 7.67 7.38 8.53
C GLN A 88 6.33 6.87 9.08
N SER A 89 5.23 7.33 8.51
CA SER A 89 3.90 6.87 8.95
C SER A 89 3.72 5.38 8.69
N LEU A 90 4.15 4.91 7.53
CA LEU A 90 4.03 3.49 7.20
C LEU A 90 4.91 2.65 8.12
N LEU A 91 6.10 3.13 8.42
CA LEU A 91 7.00 2.43 9.32
C LEU A 91 6.40 2.35 10.72
N ASP A 92 5.81 3.44 11.19
CA ASP A 92 5.20 3.48 12.51
C ASP A 92 4.03 2.51 12.60
N ILE A 93 3.20 2.43 11.57
CA ILE A 93 2.07 1.51 11.55
C ILE A 93 2.58 0.07 11.59
N SER A 94 3.58 -0.23 10.77
CA SER A 94 4.13 -1.57 10.71
C SER A 94 4.77 -1.98 12.04
N SER A 95 5.47 -1.04 12.68
CA SER A 95 6.13 -1.32 13.94
C SER A 95 5.16 -1.50 15.09
N SER A 96 4.05 -0.77 15.03
CA SER A 96 3.07 -0.81 16.13
C SER A 96 2.15 -2.01 16.04
N ASN A 97 2.10 -2.67 14.89
CA ASN A 97 1.20 -3.80 14.69
C ASN A 97 2.03 -5.01 14.31
N SER A 98 2.42 -5.77 15.32
CA SER A 98 3.47 -6.77 15.20
C SER A 98 3.25 -7.79 14.10
N LYS A 99 2.02 -7.96 13.62
CA LYS A 99 1.75 -8.93 12.57
C LYS A 99 1.44 -8.28 11.23
N THR A 100 1.66 -6.98 11.13
CA THR A 100 1.36 -6.24 9.91
C THR A 100 2.63 -6.03 9.12
N ILE A 101 2.58 -6.35 7.85
CA ILE A 101 3.69 -6.15 6.95
C ILE A 101 3.25 -5.20 5.85
N ILE A 102 4.01 -4.14 5.65
CA ILE A 102 3.74 -3.14 4.62
C ILE A 102 4.93 -3.10 3.68
N SER A 103 4.65 -3.28 2.40
CA SER A 103 5.68 -3.22 1.37
C SER A 103 5.31 -2.17 0.35
N ASN A 104 6.26 -1.54 -0.24
CA ASN A 104 5.97 -0.63 -1.34
C ASN A 104 7.10 -0.65 -2.37
#